data_95264839fe25fd39e25e9c839f8cbc0b
#
_entry.id   95264839fe25fd39e25e9c839f8cbc0b
#
_cell.length_a   1.000
_cell.length_b   1.000
_cell.length_c   1.000
_cell.angle_alpha   90.00
_cell.angle_beta   90.00
_cell.angle_gamma   90.00
#
_symmetry.space_group_name_H-M   'P 1'
#
loop_
_entity.id
_entity.type
_entity.pdbx_description
1 polymer ?
#
loop_
_entity_poly.entity_id
_entity_poly.type
_entity_poly.pdbx_seq_one_letter_code
_entity_poly.pdbx_strand_id
1 'polypeptide(L)'
;MVALALIRHGEYAQRADTPSALQPYPLTAKGAADVRQQARQFGEWLSTSGYQLTSEIHSSTLLRAWQTAEIYREELATLFTDPPYSRCFSALCERSVGALANLSVKEIERIVAQDPRLASLPEGWKSASHFKLPFEGAESLIEAGERVAAHLTALLKTPSRCATDNRLQLVVGHGASIRHASYHLNVIPFSDIKRLSMFYGHPVVFEQQAEGWNRLYGNWKHRHLADPID
;
A
#
# COMPACT_ATOMS: atom_id res chain seq x y z
N MET A 1 -11.25 -18.40 -8.56
CA MET A 1 -11.44 -17.20 -7.71
C MET A 1 -10.21 -16.31 -7.78
N VAL A 2 -10.32 -15.01 -7.50
CA VAL A 2 -9.17 -14.08 -7.51
C VAL A 2 -8.98 -13.53 -6.10
N ALA A 3 -7.78 -13.71 -5.55
CA ALA A 3 -7.36 -13.14 -4.29
C ALA A 3 -6.28 -12.06 -4.52
N LEU A 4 -6.23 -11.08 -3.64
CA LEU A 4 -5.24 -10.01 -3.63
C LEU A 4 -4.36 -10.13 -2.39
N ALA A 5 -3.06 -10.22 -2.57
CA ALA A 5 -2.07 -10.07 -1.50
C ALA A 5 -1.61 -8.61 -1.47
N LEU A 6 -2.14 -7.83 -0.55
CA LEU A 6 -1.80 -6.43 -0.37
C LEU A 6 -0.59 -6.31 0.56
N ILE A 7 0.47 -5.69 0.09
CA ILE A 7 1.75 -5.62 0.79
C ILE A 7 2.15 -4.15 0.93
N ARG A 8 2.34 -3.68 2.15
CA ARG A 8 3.03 -2.42 2.40
C ARG A 8 4.52 -2.63 2.17
N HIS A 9 5.18 -1.70 1.47
CA HIS A 9 6.65 -1.73 1.32
C HIS A 9 7.38 -1.95 2.66
N GLY A 10 8.60 -2.47 2.61
CA GLY A 10 9.47 -2.63 3.77
C GLY A 10 9.92 -1.31 4.40
N GLU A 11 10.58 -1.38 5.57
CA GLU A 11 11.20 -0.21 6.18
C GLU A 11 12.22 0.41 5.22
N TYR A 12 12.18 1.75 5.09
CA TYR A 12 13.04 2.47 4.15
C TYR A 12 13.74 3.65 4.85
N ALA A 13 14.74 4.21 4.19
CA ALA A 13 15.52 5.36 4.68
C ALA A 13 14.68 6.64 4.69
N GLN A 14 13.59 6.64 5.46
CA GLN A 14 12.64 7.73 5.55
C GLN A 14 13.29 8.97 6.16
N ARG A 15 13.10 10.11 5.50
CA ARG A 15 13.47 11.41 6.07
C ARG A 15 12.54 11.73 7.25
N ALA A 16 13.13 12.02 8.39
CA ALA A 16 12.37 12.37 9.59
C ALA A 16 11.49 13.61 9.39
N ASP A 17 10.39 13.68 10.14
CA ASP A 17 9.44 14.80 10.14
C ASP A 17 8.90 15.24 8.77
N THR A 18 9.03 14.36 7.78
CA THR A 18 8.61 14.61 6.40
C THR A 18 7.52 13.60 6.02
N PRO A 19 6.40 14.02 5.40
CA PRO A 19 5.42 13.08 4.89
C PRO A 19 6.05 12.05 3.96
N SER A 20 5.63 10.77 4.08
CA SER A 20 6.22 9.67 3.31
C SER A 20 5.92 9.71 1.81
N ALA A 21 5.00 10.58 1.38
CA ALA A 21 4.46 10.72 0.03
C ALA A 21 5.43 10.30 -1.10
N LEU A 22 6.13 11.26 -1.68
CA LEU A 22 7.01 11.04 -2.84
C LEU A 22 8.51 10.93 -2.48
N GLN A 23 8.84 10.49 -1.26
CA GLN A 23 10.23 10.28 -0.88
C GLN A 23 10.91 9.20 -1.74
N PRO A 24 12.07 9.49 -2.37
CA PRO A 24 12.71 8.61 -3.36
C PRO A 24 13.67 7.58 -2.75
N TYR A 25 13.67 7.41 -1.44
CA TYR A 25 14.70 6.64 -0.73
C TYR A 25 14.46 5.12 -0.78
N PRO A 26 15.56 4.33 -0.76
CA PRO A 26 15.53 2.88 -0.80
C PRO A 26 15.12 2.27 0.54
N LEU A 27 14.86 0.96 0.53
CA LEU A 27 14.75 0.16 1.74
C LEU A 27 16.05 0.27 2.56
N THR A 28 15.91 0.21 3.89
CA THR A 28 17.07 -0.03 4.75
C THR A 28 17.55 -1.47 4.60
N ALA A 29 18.82 -1.76 4.98
CA ALA A 29 19.32 -3.13 4.97
C ALA A 29 18.45 -4.04 5.86
N LYS A 30 18.03 -3.53 7.04
CA LYS A 30 17.10 -4.21 7.92
C LYS A 30 15.75 -4.44 7.25
N GLY A 31 15.17 -3.40 6.65
CA GLY A 31 13.88 -3.49 5.96
C GLY A 31 13.90 -4.52 4.83
N ALA A 32 14.98 -4.59 4.06
CA ALA A 32 15.15 -5.60 3.01
C ALA A 32 15.25 -7.03 3.59
N ALA A 33 15.97 -7.21 4.70
CA ALA A 33 16.08 -8.51 5.37
C ALA A 33 14.74 -8.96 5.96
N ASP A 34 14.00 -8.05 6.61
CA ASP A 34 12.67 -8.32 7.16
C ASP A 34 11.68 -8.71 6.04
N VAL A 35 11.70 -8.01 4.91
CA VAL A 35 10.86 -8.35 3.73
C VAL A 35 11.19 -9.74 3.19
N ARG A 36 12.48 -10.12 3.09
CA ARG A 36 12.87 -11.47 2.66
C ARG A 36 12.29 -12.55 3.58
N GLN A 37 12.40 -12.34 4.88
CA GLN A 37 11.83 -13.26 5.85
C GLN A 37 10.32 -13.40 5.68
N GLN A 38 9.61 -12.29 5.50
CA GLN A 38 8.16 -12.30 5.31
C GLN A 38 7.76 -12.97 3.98
N ALA A 39 8.52 -12.75 2.91
CA ALA A 39 8.28 -13.40 1.63
C ALA A 39 8.42 -14.94 1.74
N ARG A 40 9.44 -15.44 2.47
CA ARG A 40 9.61 -16.88 2.72
C ARG A 40 8.47 -17.48 3.51
N GLN A 41 8.07 -16.84 4.62
CA GLN A 41 6.94 -17.28 5.44
C GLN A 41 5.62 -17.30 4.64
N PHE A 42 5.45 -16.30 3.80
CA PHE A 42 4.31 -16.26 2.88
C PHE A 42 4.37 -17.38 1.85
N GLY A 43 5.55 -17.72 1.32
CA GLY A 43 5.76 -18.83 0.41
C GLY A 43 5.40 -20.20 1.02
N GLU A 44 5.70 -20.39 2.31
CA GLU A 44 5.30 -21.61 3.05
C GLU A 44 3.77 -21.75 3.09
N TRP A 45 3.04 -20.68 3.44
CA TRP A 45 1.59 -20.68 3.39
C TRP A 45 1.06 -20.91 1.98
N LEU A 46 1.63 -20.23 0.98
CA LEU A 46 1.18 -20.30 -0.40
C LEU A 46 1.27 -21.73 -0.95
N SER A 47 2.33 -22.46 -0.62
CA SER A 47 2.56 -23.86 -1.07
C SER A 47 1.45 -24.81 -0.65
N THR A 48 0.68 -24.48 0.38
CA THR A 48 -0.42 -25.29 0.89
C THR A 48 -1.80 -24.67 0.69
N SER A 49 -1.86 -23.44 0.21
CA SER A 49 -3.08 -22.65 0.10
C SER A 49 -4.02 -23.05 -1.06
N GLY A 50 -3.48 -23.72 -2.07
CA GLY A 50 -4.19 -24.02 -3.30
C GLY A 50 -4.33 -22.83 -4.27
N TYR A 51 -3.66 -21.70 -4.00
CA TYR A 51 -3.60 -20.55 -4.91
C TYR A 51 -2.35 -20.60 -5.80
N GLN A 52 -2.50 -20.07 -7.01
CA GLN A 52 -1.40 -19.89 -7.96
C GLN A 52 -1.09 -18.40 -8.13
N LEU A 53 0.19 -18.05 -8.07
CA LEU A 53 0.64 -16.68 -8.30
C LEU A 53 0.47 -16.28 -9.75
N THR A 54 -0.06 -15.08 -9.97
CA THR A 54 0.03 -14.43 -11.28
C THR A 54 1.46 -13.97 -11.53
N SER A 55 1.99 -14.16 -12.73
CA SER A 55 3.38 -13.81 -13.07
C SER A 55 3.68 -12.30 -13.01
N GLU A 56 2.68 -11.45 -13.19
CA GLU A 56 2.84 -10.00 -13.07
C GLU A 56 2.65 -9.56 -11.61
N ILE A 57 3.69 -8.99 -11.00
CA ILE A 57 3.63 -8.37 -9.68
C ILE A 57 3.39 -6.87 -9.86
N HIS A 58 2.30 -6.35 -9.29
CA HIS A 58 1.97 -4.94 -9.36
C HIS A 58 2.67 -4.18 -8.23
N SER A 59 3.39 -3.12 -8.56
CA SER A 59 4.08 -2.28 -7.59
C SER A 59 3.78 -0.79 -7.78
N SER A 60 3.86 -0.02 -6.70
CA SER A 60 3.99 1.43 -6.80
C SER A 60 5.30 1.81 -7.53
N THR A 61 5.31 2.98 -8.17
CA THR A 61 6.52 3.51 -8.83
C THR A 61 7.60 3.98 -7.85
N LEU A 62 7.32 4.05 -6.55
CA LEU A 62 8.27 4.49 -5.55
C LEU A 62 9.28 3.39 -5.23
N LEU A 63 10.58 3.75 -5.20
CA LEU A 63 11.71 2.81 -5.11
C LEU A 63 11.53 1.74 -4.01
N ARG A 64 11.14 2.14 -2.80
CA ARG A 64 10.91 1.22 -1.68
C ARG A 64 9.86 0.14 -1.95
N ALA A 65 8.81 0.49 -2.70
CA ALA A 65 7.77 -0.47 -3.06
C ALA A 65 8.25 -1.41 -4.18
N TRP A 66 8.92 -0.88 -5.18
CA TRP A 66 9.54 -1.68 -6.24
C TRP A 66 10.57 -2.66 -5.66
N GLN A 67 11.46 -2.21 -4.78
CA GLN A 67 12.44 -3.09 -4.12
C GLN A 67 11.76 -4.21 -3.31
N THR A 68 10.65 -3.88 -2.63
CA THR A 68 9.85 -4.89 -1.91
C THR A 68 9.27 -5.92 -2.89
N ALA A 69 8.73 -5.48 -4.02
CA ALA A 69 8.19 -6.37 -5.06
C ALA A 69 9.28 -7.27 -5.65
N GLU A 70 10.49 -6.74 -5.91
CA GLU A 70 11.61 -7.52 -6.42
C GLU A 70 12.06 -8.59 -5.42
N ILE A 71 12.09 -8.28 -4.13
CA ILE A 71 12.40 -9.27 -3.10
C ILE A 71 11.35 -10.40 -3.10
N TYR A 72 10.06 -10.07 -3.19
CA TYR A 72 9.00 -11.07 -3.30
C TYR A 72 9.13 -11.90 -4.58
N ARG A 73 9.47 -11.28 -5.71
CA ARG A 73 9.72 -11.95 -6.98
C ARG A 73 10.87 -12.97 -6.88
N GLU A 74 11.95 -12.59 -6.23
CA GLU A 74 13.12 -13.45 -6.04
C GLU A 74 12.83 -14.61 -5.08
N GLU A 75 12.30 -14.33 -3.90
CA GLU A 75 12.06 -15.35 -2.86
C GLU A 75 10.96 -16.36 -3.23
N LEU A 76 9.99 -15.95 -4.04
CA LEU A 76 8.89 -16.81 -4.48
C LEU A 76 9.08 -17.38 -5.90
N ALA A 77 10.28 -17.21 -6.52
CA ALA A 77 10.50 -17.53 -7.93
C ALA A 77 10.08 -18.94 -8.32
N THR A 78 10.24 -19.93 -7.46
CA THR A 78 9.88 -21.34 -7.70
C THR A 78 8.38 -21.64 -7.55
N LEU A 79 7.59 -20.69 -7.03
CA LEU A 79 6.15 -20.84 -6.83
C LEU A 79 5.32 -20.20 -7.95
N PHE A 80 5.95 -19.54 -8.89
CA PHE A 80 5.29 -19.04 -10.10
C PHE A 80 5.27 -20.12 -11.17
N THR A 81 4.16 -20.19 -11.90
CA THR A 81 4.04 -21.10 -13.06
C THR A 81 4.76 -20.58 -14.30
N ASP A 82 4.76 -19.26 -14.48
CA ASP A 82 5.44 -18.56 -15.57
C ASP A 82 6.51 -17.62 -14.98
N PRO A 83 7.55 -17.23 -15.74
CA PRO A 83 8.58 -16.30 -15.25
C PRO A 83 7.98 -15.01 -14.71
N PRO A 84 8.21 -14.69 -13.41
CA PRO A 84 7.63 -13.50 -12.79
C PRO A 84 8.34 -12.22 -13.20
N TYR A 85 7.56 -11.14 -13.29
CA TYR A 85 8.08 -9.80 -13.52
C TYR A 85 7.29 -8.76 -12.72
N SER A 86 7.95 -7.67 -12.36
CA SER A 86 7.31 -6.55 -11.67
C SER A 86 6.95 -5.44 -12.64
N ARG A 87 5.74 -4.89 -12.47
CA ARG A 87 5.26 -3.74 -13.23
C ARG A 87 4.85 -2.62 -12.29
N CYS A 88 5.35 -1.40 -12.57
CA CYS A 88 5.11 -0.23 -11.75
C CYS A 88 3.89 0.57 -12.21
N PHE A 89 3.06 0.99 -11.25
CA PHE A 89 1.84 1.78 -11.49
C PHE A 89 1.79 2.98 -10.56
N SER A 90 1.65 4.17 -11.11
CA SER A 90 1.42 5.41 -10.34
C SER A 90 0.12 5.32 -9.52
N ALA A 91 -0.84 4.56 -10.00
CA ALA A 91 -2.08 4.27 -9.28
C ALA A 91 -1.86 3.62 -7.90
N LEU A 92 -0.73 2.99 -7.63
CA LEU A 92 -0.40 2.36 -6.34
C LEU A 92 0.46 3.23 -5.43
N CYS A 93 0.77 4.48 -5.81
CA CYS A 93 1.57 5.39 -4.99
C CYS A 93 0.86 5.83 -3.70
N GLU A 94 1.66 6.30 -2.74
CA GLU A 94 1.14 6.89 -1.50
C GLU A 94 0.43 8.23 -1.80
N ARG A 95 -0.37 8.72 -0.86
CA ARG A 95 -1.03 10.02 -0.93
C ARG A 95 -0.02 11.11 -1.27
N SER A 96 -0.26 11.86 -2.32
CA SER A 96 0.57 13.00 -2.71
C SER A 96 0.26 14.23 -1.84
N VAL A 97 1.28 14.95 -1.42
CA VAL A 97 1.17 16.29 -0.84
C VAL A 97 1.40 17.40 -1.89
N GLY A 98 1.44 17.03 -3.16
CA GLY A 98 1.59 17.92 -4.30
C GLY A 98 2.93 18.64 -4.34
N ALA A 99 2.89 19.91 -4.70
CA ALA A 99 4.07 20.77 -4.82
C ALA A 99 4.91 20.87 -3.55
N LEU A 100 4.39 20.47 -2.39
CA LEU A 100 5.11 20.46 -1.12
C LEU A 100 5.78 19.11 -0.80
N ALA A 101 5.88 18.21 -1.77
CA ALA A 101 6.55 16.93 -1.59
C ALA A 101 7.99 17.10 -1.10
N ASN A 102 8.40 16.21 -0.20
CA ASN A 102 9.75 16.19 0.41
C ASN A 102 10.11 17.36 1.34
N LEU A 103 9.16 18.25 1.64
CA LEU A 103 9.31 19.22 2.71
C LEU A 103 8.92 18.62 4.07
N SER A 104 9.55 19.10 5.14
CA SER A 104 9.14 18.71 6.48
C SER A 104 7.75 19.26 6.84
N VAL A 105 7.08 18.62 7.79
CA VAL A 105 5.77 19.09 8.29
C VAL A 105 5.83 20.56 8.71
N LYS A 106 6.89 20.96 9.42
CA LYS A 106 7.10 22.36 9.86
C LYS A 106 7.25 23.32 8.69
N GLU A 107 7.95 22.92 7.64
CA GLU A 107 8.09 23.75 6.42
C GLU A 107 6.74 23.89 5.70
N ILE A 108 5.96 22.80 5.60
CA ILE A 108 4.61 22.84 5.02
C ILE A 108 3.70 23.80 5.82
N GLU A 109 3.68 23.67 7.14
CA GLU A 109 2.89 24.53 8.04
C GLU A 109 3.30 25.99 7.89
N ARG A 110 4.61 26.28 7.84
CA ARG A 110 5.12 27.63 7.66
C ARG A 110 4.71 28.23 6.30
N ILE A 111 4.81 27.45 5.22
CA ILE A 111 4.43 27.92 3.86
C ILE A 111 2.95 28.27 3.83
N VAL A 112 2.09 27.41 4.39
CA VAL A 112 0.65 27.68 4.46
C VAL A 112 0.36 28.92 5.29
N ALA A 113 1.00 29.09 6.46
CA ALA A 113 0.80 30.25 7.31
C ALA A 113 1.29 31.57 6.70
N GLN A 114 2.24 31.53 5.77
CA GLN A 114 2.77 32.71 5.06
C GLN A 114 1.94 33.11 3.84
N ASP A 115 1.06 32.26 3.35
CA ASP A 115 0.22 32.58 2.18
C ASP A 115 -1.11 33.19 2.67
N PRO A 116 -1.33 34.51 2.44
CA PRO A 116 -2.53 35.21 2.92
C PRO A 116 -3.83 34.72 2.25
N ARG A 117 -3.75 33.92 1.22
CA ARG A 117 -4.90 33.34 0.51
C ARG A 117 -5.40 32.06 1.16
N LEU A 118 -4.59 31.44 2.04
CA LEU A 118 -4.84 30.13 2.61
C LEU A 118 -5.32 30.25 4.06
N ALA A 119 -6.25 29.38 4.42
CA ALA A 119 -6.63 29.20 5.82
C ALA A 119 -5.56 28.37 6.56
N SER A 120 -5.49 28.55 7.88
CA SER A 120 -4.62 27.74 8.73
C SER A 120 -4.93 26.26 8.60
N LEU A 121 -3.89 25.42 8.65
CA LEU A 121 -4.06 23.97 8.62
C LEU A 121 -4.81 23.50 9.88
N PRO A 122 -5.78 22.59 9.74
CA PRO A 122 -6.45 22.01 10.89
C PRO A 122 -5.49 21.14 11.71
N GLU A 123 -5.74 21.04 13.02
CA GLU A 123 -4.99 20.13 13.87
C GLU A 123 -5.08 18.69 13.31
N GLY A 124 -3.95 17.97 13.28
CA GLY A 124 -3.91 16.61 12.76
C GLY A 124 -4.18 16.47 11.26
N TRP A 125 -4.03 17.55 10.49
CA TRP A 125 -4.28 17.59 9.04
C TRP A 125 -3.64 16.43 8.28
N LYS A 126 -2.45 16.00 8.69
CA LYS A 126 -1.69 14.92 8.04
C LYS A 126 -2.46 13.59 8.03
N SER A 127 -3.26 13.32 9.07
CA SER A 127 -4.03 12.07 9.25
C SER A 127 -5.53 12.23 8.97
N ALA A 128 -5.98 13.43 8.64
CA ALA A 128 -7.37 13.70 8.32
C ALA A 128 -7.71 13.11 6.94
N SER A 129 -8.59 12.10 6.91
CA SER A 129 -8.89 11.33 5.69
C SER A 129 -9.38 12.19 4.53
N HIS A 130 -10.19 13.21 4.80
CA HIS A 130 -10.79 14.09 3.78
C HIS A 130 -10.01 15.37 3.53
N PHE A 131 -9.00 15.67 4.35
CA PHE A 131 -8.24 16.90 4.18
C PHE A 131 -7.24 16.77 3.03
N LYS A 132 -7.23 17.79 2.17
CA LYS A 132 -6.33 17.94 1.04
C LYS A 132 -5.58 19.26 1.16
N LEU A 133 -4.26 19.22 1.03
CA LEU A 133 -3.48 20.45 0.99
C LEU A 133 -3.87 21.31 -0.22
N PRO A 134 -3.95 22.64 -0.09
CA PRO A 134 -4.38 23.54 -1.17
C PRO A 134 -3.25 23.82 -2.18
N PHE A 135 -2.56 22.77 -2.63
CA PHE A 135 -1.45 22.85 -3.57
C PHE A 135 -1.66 21.91 -4.76
N GLU A 136 -1.15 22.31 -5.91
CA GLU A 136 -1.25 21.51 -7.14
C GLU A 136 -0.68 20.10 -6.94
N GLY A 137 -1.40 19.10 -7.44
CA GLY A 137 -1.03 17.69 -7.35
C GLY A 137 -1.19 17.07 -5.96
N ALA A 138 -1.74 17.79 -4.96
CA ALA A 138 -2.06 17.19 -3.67
C ALA A 138 -3.31 16.30 -3.75
N GLU A 139 -3.37 15.29 -2.89
CA GLU A 139 -4.51 14.40 -2.68
C GLU A 139 -4.90 14.39 -1.20
N SER A 140 -6.17 14.16 -0.91
CA SER A 140 -6.60 13.64 0.38
C SER A 140 -6.27 12.15 0.50
N LEU A 141 -6.33 11.59 1.70
CA LEU A 141 -6.14 10.15 1.89
C LEU A 141 -7.28 9.34 1.25
N ILE A 142 -8.49 9.89 1.23
CA ILE A 142 -9.66 9.27 0.55
C ILE A 142 -9.43 9.22 -0.96
N GLU A 143 -9.01 10.31 -1.61
CA GLU A 143 -8.71 10.34 -3.05
C GLU A 143 -7.60 9.34 -3.42
N ALA A 144 -6.52 9.26 -2.63
CA ALA A 144 -5.47 8.27 -2.83
C ALA A 144 -6.00 6.83 -2.69
N GLY A 145 -6.87 6.58 -1.71
CA GLY A 145 -7.54 5.29 -1.52
C GLY A 145 -8.46 4.93 -2.68
N GLU A 146 -9.24 5.86 -3.17
CA GLU A 146 -10.11 5.67 -4.34
C GLU A 146 -9.31 5.28 -5.60
N ARG A 147 -8.20 5.96 -5.85
CA ARG A 147 -7.28 5.66 -6.95
C ARG A 147 -6.72 4.23 -6.86
N VAL A 148 -6.29 3.81 -5.68
CA VAL A 148 -5.80 2.45 -5.45
C VAL A 148 -6.94 1.44 -5.57
N ALA A 149 -8.12 1.72 -5.01
CA ALA A 149 -9.28 0.83 -5.11
C ALA A 149 -9.73 0.62 -6.56
N ALA A 150 -9.71 1.65 -7.38
CA ALA A 150 -10.00 1.54 -8.81
C ALA A 150 -9.03 0.57 -9.52
N HIS A 151 -7.71 0.67 -9.21
CA HIS A 151 -6.70 -0.25 -9.73
C HIS A 151 -6.94 -1.69 -9.29
N LEU A 152 -7.22 -1.92 -8.00
CA LEU A 152 -7.51 -3.26 -7.45
C LEU A 152 -8.80 -3.84 -8.05
N THR A 153 -9.82 -3.04 -8.24
CA THR A 153 -11.08 -3.45 -8.89
C THR A 153 -10.85 -3.90 -10.33
N ALA A 154 -9.97 -3.22 -11.07
CA ALA A 154 -9.62 -3.63 -12.44
C ALA A 154 -8.93 -5.01 -12.45
N LEU A 155 -8.05 -5.29 -11.47
CA LEU A 155 -7.40 -6.60 -11.32
C LEU A 155 -8.42 -7.72 -11.06
N LEU A 156 -9.39 -7.48 -10.19
CA LEU A 156 -10.42 -8.46 -9.85
C LEU A 156 -11.32 -8.81 -11.04
N LYS A 157 -11.51 -7.86 -11.95
CA LYS A 157 -12.32 -8.05 -13.17
C LYS A 157 -11.56 -8.73 -14.32
N THR A 158 -10.24 -8.93 -14.19
CA THR A 158 -9.44 -9.57 -15.25
C THR A 158 -9.84 -11.03 -15.38
N PRO A 159 -10.34 -11.48 -16.57
CA PRO A 159 -10.81 -12.85 -16.75
C PRO A 159 -9.72 -13.87 -16.46
N SER A 160 -10.08 -14.99 -15.84
CA SER A 160 -9.21 -16.17 -15.75
C SER A 160 -9.18 -16.90 -17.10
N ARG A 161 -8.03 -17.42 -17.46
CA ARG A 161 -7.91 -18.32 -18.60
C ARG A 161 -8.60 -19.67 -18.35
N CYS A 162 -8.73 -20.06 -17.08
CA CYS A 162 -9.46 -21.24 -16.63
C CYS A 162 -10.37 -20.89 -15.46
N ALA A 163 -11.63 -21.32 -15.51
CA ALA A 163 -12.64 -20.99 -14.48
C ALA A 163 -12.37 -21.65 -13.11
N THR A 164 -11.49 -22.65 -13.07
CA THR A 164 -11.14 -23.42 -11.85
C THR A 164 -9.90 -22.91 -11.14
N ASP A 165 -9.16 -21.94 -11.70
CA ASP A 165 -7.90 -21.49 -11.14
C ASP A 165 -8.12 -20.46 -10.01
N ASN A 166 -7.69 -20.83 -8.82
CA ASN A 166 -7.55 -19.88 -7.71
C ASN A 166 -6.28 -19.06 -7.94
N ARG A 167 -6.46 -17.79 -8.35
CA ARG A 167 -5.32 -16.89 -8.64
C ARG A 167 -5.08 -15.93 -7.51
N LEU A 168 -3.82 -15.71 -7.20
CA LEU A 168 -3.36 -14.75 -6.22
C LEU A 168 -2.48 -13.69 -6.88
N GLN A 169 -2.92 -12.45 -6.81
CA GLN A 169 -2.21 -11.30 -7.33
C GLN A 169 -1.41 -10.61 -6.23
N LEU A 170 -0.10 -10.46 -6.41
CA LEU A 170 0.74 -9.66 -5.52
C LEU A 170 0.64 -8.18 -5.89
N VAL A 171 0.34 -7.34 -4.90
CA VAL A 171 0.24 -5.87 -5.04
C VAL A 171 1.03 -5.20 -3.93
N VAL A 172 2.09 -4.49 -4.30
CA VAL A 172 2.98 -3.79 -3.36
C VAL A 172 2.75 -2.28 -3.45
N GLY A 173 2.37 -1.69 -2.34
CA GLY A 173 2.07 -0.26 -2.25
C GLY A 173 2.40 0.32 -0.88
N HIS A 174 1.53 1.18 -0.39
CA HIS A 174 1.78 2.00 0.81
C HIS A 174 0.65 1.86 1.82
N GLY A 175 0.99 2.00 3.10
CA GLY A 175 0.07 1.67 4.18
C GLY A 175 -1.19 2.52 4.22
N ALA A 176 -1.09 3.84 4.03
CA ALA A 176 -2.24 4.70 4.13
C ALA A 176 -3.15 4.58 2.89
N SER A 177 -2.58 4.55 1.68
CA SER A 177 -3.37 4.42 0.46
C SER A 177 -4.06 3.06 0.34
N ILE A 178 -3.39 1.94 0.70
CA ILE A 178 -4.01 0.60 0.73
C ILE A 178 -5.12 0.54 1.77
N ARG A 179 -4.93 1.10 2.96
CA ARG A 179 -5.96 1.11 4.02
C ARG A 179 -7.22 1.87 3.59
N HIS A 180 -7.06 3.04 2.96
CA HIS A 180 -8.20 3.79 2.42
C HIS A 180 -8.83 3.08 1.21
N ALA A 181 -8.04 2.41 0.37
CA ALA A 181 -8.57 1.56 -0.69
C ALA A 181 -9.41 0.39 -0.13
N SER A 182 -8.96 -0.21 0.97
CA SER A 182 -9.69 -1.28 1.64
C SER A 182 -11.05 -0.81 2.18
N TYR A 183 -11.17 0.45 2.58
CA TYR A 183 -12.48 1.06 2.87
C TYR A 183 -13.34 1.20 1.62
N HIS A 184 -12.83 1.74 0.53
CA HIS A 184 -13.58 1.88 -0.73
C HIS A 184 -14.05 0.53 -1.30
N LEU A 185 -13.29 -0.53 -1.04
CA LEU A 185 -13.64 -1.90 -1.44
C LEU A 185 -14.57 -2.61 -0.43
N ASN A 186 -14.97 -1.95 0.66
CA ASN A 186 -15.74 -2.54 1.76
C ASN A 186 -15.03 -3.72 2.46
N VAL A 187 -13.70 -3.77 2.46
CA VAL A 187 -12.89 -4.73 3.22
C VAL A 187 -12.86 -4.35 4.70
N ILE A 188 -12.81 -3.05 5.00
CA ILE A 188 -12.87 -2.49 6.35
C ILE A 188 -13.88 -1.33 6.41
N PRO A 189 -14.57 -1.09 7.54
CA PRO A 189 -15.41 0.08 7.71
C PRO A 189 -14.57 1.35 7.91
N PHE A 190 -15.14 2.52 7.65
CA PHE A 190 -14.46 3.81 7.83
C PHE A 190 -13.94 4.04 9.26
N SER A 191 -14.69 3.58 10.25
CA SER A 191 -14.30 3.65 11.67
C SER A 191 -12.94 3.00 11.99
N ASP A 192 -12.55 2.01 11.20
CA ASP A 192 -11.32 1.24 11.42
C ASP A 192 -10.10 1.86 10.73
N ILE A 193 -10.28 2.81 9.80
CA ILE A 193 -9.17 3.49 9.10
C ILE A 193 -8.16 4.08 10.09
N LYS A 194 -8.61 4.72 11.17
CA LYS A 194 -7.73 5.32 12.18
C LYS A 194 -7.08 4.30 13.12
N ARG A 195 -7.75 3.14 13.30
CA ARG A 195 -7.34 2.08 14.25
C ARG A 195 -6.39 1.07 13.67
N LEU A 196 -6.37 0.95 12.34
CA LEU A 196 -5.58 -0.05 11.63
C LEU A 196 -4.36 0.57 10.93
N SER A 197 -3.35 -0.23 10.72
CA SER A 197 -2.18 0.02 9.88
C SER A 197 -1.74 -1.30 9.22
N MET A 198 -0.65 -1.28 8.49
CA MET A 198 -0.03 -2.47 7.93
C MET A 198 1.39 -2.63 8.47
N PHE A 199 1.80 -3.84 8.75
CA PHE A 199 3.19 -4.15 9.01
C PHE A 199 4.03 -3.97 7.73
N TYR A 200 5.26 -3.51 7.86
CA TYR A 200 6.19 -3.40 6.74
C TYR A 200 6.52 -4.76 6.14
N GLY A 201 6.34 -4.89 4.84
CA GLY A 201 6.65 -6.11 4.11
C GLY A 201 5.73 -7.30 4.35
N HIS A 202 4.72 -7.21 5.22
CA HIS A 202 3.81 -8.31 5.50
C HIS A 202 2.60 -8.29 4.56
N PRO A 203 2.28 -9.40 3.88
CA PRO A 203 1.09 -9.49 3.07
C PRO A 203 -0.17 -9.66 3.93
N VAL A 204 -1.25 -9.03 3.50
CA VAL A 204 -2.60 -9.34 3.96
C VAL A 204 -3.38 -9.79 2.73
N VAL A 205 -3.90 -11.02 2.76
CA VAL A 205 -4.56 -11.63 1.61
C VAL A 205 -6.06 -11.61 1.80
N PHE A 206 -6.75 -11.08 0.80
CA PHE A 206 -8.21 -11.04 0.73
C PHE A 206 -8.71 -11.68 -0.55
N GLU A 207 -9.76 -12.47 -0.42
CA GLU A 207 -10.51 -13.03 -1.52
C GLU A 207 -11.89 -12.39 -1.59
N GLN A 208 -12.30 -11.96 -2.78
CA GLN A 208 -13.63 -11.45 -3.01
C GLN A 208 -14.61 -12.62 -3.19
N GLN A 209 -15.67 -12.65 -2.38
CA GLN A 209 -16.76 -13.60 -2.43
C GLN A 209 -18.09 -12.89 -2.76
N ALA A 210 -19.14 -13.66 -3.03
CA ALA A 210 -20.46 -13.09 -3.33
C ALA A 210 -21.01 -12.20 -2.21
N GLU A 211 -20.74 -12.55 -0.95
CA GLU A 211 -21.25 -11.87 0.24
C GLU A 211 -20.25 -10.89 0.89
N GLY A 212 -19.12 -10.61 0.23
CA GLY A 212 -18.11 -9.70 0.74
C GLY A 212 -16.68 -10.22 0.60
N TRP A 213 -15.84 -9.90 1.59
CA TRP A 213 -14.43 -10.25 1.57
C TRP A 213 -14.07 -11.27 2.66
N ASN A 214 -13.30 -12.27 2.27
CA ASN A 214 -12.70 -13.25 3.19
C ASN A 214 -11.19 -12.98 3.30
N ARG A 215 -10.68 -12.88 4.52
CA ARG A 215 -9.25 -12.77 4.76
C ARG A 215 -8.65 -14.18 4.87
N LEU A 216 -7.71 -14.48 3.99
CA LEU A 216 -7.07 -15.80 3.90
C LEU A 216 -5.74 -15.87 4.67
N TYR A 217 -4.99 -14.76 4.73
CA TYR A 217 -3.67 -14.73 5.35
C TYR A 217 -3.34 -13.34 5.88
N GLY A 218 -2.45 -13.29 6.87
CA GLY A 218 -1.93 -12.07 7.46
C GLY A 218 -2.94 -11.31 8.30
N ASN A 219 -2.49 -10.23 8.94
CA ASN A 219 -3.32 -9.41 9.81
C ASN A 219 -3.01 -7.93 9.63
N TRP A 220 -4.02 -7.09 9.87
CA TRP A 220 -3.80 -5.67 10.08
C TRP A 220 -3.03 -5.44 11.38
N LYS A 221 -2.13 -4.46 11.37
CA LYS A 221 -1.52 -3.93 12.59
C LYS A 221 -2.54 -3.03 13.29
N HIS A 222 -2.86 -3.33 14.55
CA HIS A 222 -3.62 -2.39 15.36
C HIS A 222 -2.70 -1.26 15.81
N ARG A 223 -3.14 -0.02 15.63
CA ARG A 223 -2.41 1.16 16.10
C ARG A 223 -2.64 1.37 17.59
N HIS A 224 -1.59 1.66 18.31
CA HIS A 224 -1.65 2.24 19.63
C HIS A 224 -1.68 3.77 19.52
N LEU A 225 -2.26 4.45 20.51
CA LEU A 225 -2.35 5.94 20.52
C LEU A 225 -0.98 6.64 20.39
N ALA A 226 0.11 5.96 20.74
CA ALA A 226 1.48 6.46 20.64
C ALA A 226 2.17 6.13 19.28
N ASP A 227 1.54 5.38 18.39
CA ASP A 227 2.16 5.04 17.11
C ASP A 227 2.25 6.28 16.20
N PRO A 228 3.40 6.51 15.53
CA PRO A 228 3.51 7.60 14.58
C PRO A 228 2.45 7.46 13.48
N ILE A 229 1.87 8.57 13.09
CA ILE A 229 0.91 8.61 11.99
C ILE A 229 1.71 8.56 10.69
N ASP A 230 1.40 7.57 9.83
CA ASP A 230 2.03 7.40 8.50
C ASP A 230 1.87 8.64 7.61
#